data_73bfca8d9b0b04a4ab2a5bd8abe64720
#
_entry.id   73bfca8d9b0b04a4ab2a5bd8abe64720
#
_cell.length_a   1.000
_cell.length_b   1.000
_cell.length_c   1.000
_cell.angle_alpha   90.00
_cell.angle_beta   90.00
_cell.angle_gamma   90.00
#
_symmetry.space_group_name_H-M   'P 1'
#
loop_
_entity.id
_entity.type
_entity.pdbx_description
1 polymer ?
#
loop_
_entity_poly.entity_id
_entity_poly.type
_entity_poly.pdbx_seq_one_letter_code
_entity_poly.pdbx_strand_id
1 'polypeptide(L)'
;GFSVELAGNYAIIGSPGFDKNGFIEIYQFENDSWEKVTKISSPEDEVGTYFGASIAMENNQIAVGNFNGEKSFIYSTEDFNTFSLSQTIESPSSHEGKFGRNLELINGHLTIGATYGEKAYIYNTDEINRWTLSHDISSDNKSVSITGVKVPCENGKAGDYACNSLDLMAFLTPSELSGGTHTELNDIWGWTDSTTNKEYALV
;
A
#
# COMPACT_ATOMS: atom_id res chain seq x y z
N GLY A 1 14.94 -12.23 -2.92
CA GLY A 1 13.88 -11.33 -3.37
C GLY A 1 12.87 -11.05 -2.27
N PHE A 2 12.66 -9.81 -1.98
CA PHE A 2 11.62 -9.38 -1.03
C PHE A 2 10.34 -8.99 -1.81
N SER A 3 10.51 -8.26 -2.89
CA SER A 3 9.46 -7.94 -3.86
C SER A 3 9.82 -8.48 -5.23
N VAL A 4 8.83 -8.80 -6.01
CA VAL A 4 8.98 -9.27 -7.39
C VAL A 4 7.91 -8.64 -8.26
N GLU A 5 8.27 -8.33 -9.50
CA GLU A 5 7.37 -7.81 -10.52
C GLU A 5 7.64 -8.51 -11.84
N LEU A 6 6.59 -8.85 -12.58
CA LEU A 6 6.67 -9.41 -13.92
C LEU A 6 5.93 -8.50 -14.90
N ALA A 7 6.64 -7.97 -15.88
CA ALA A 7 6.09 -7.12 -16.93
C ALA A 7 6.58 -7.59 -18.30
N GLY A 8 5.70 -8.25 -19.05
CA GLY A 8 6.06 -8.87 -20.32
C GLY A 8 7.13 -9.94 -20.14
N ASN A 9 8.28 -9.76 -20.80
CA ASN A 9 9.44 -10.65 -20.69
C ASN A 9 10.49 -10.13 -19.68
N TYR A 10 10.14 -9.19 -18.81
CA TYR A 10 11.02 -8.68 -17.75
C TYR A 10 10.56 -9.16 -16.38
N ALA A 11 11.54 -9.53 -15.55
CA ALA A 11 11.35 -9.80 -14.13
C ALA A 11 12.22 -8.83 -13.33
N ILE A 12 11.63 -8.19 -12.33
CA ILE A 12 12.32 -7.27 -11.45
C ILE A 12 12.27 -7.83 -10.04
N ILE A 13 13.42 -7.90 -9.39
CA ILE A 13 13.55 -8.48 -8.06
C ILE A 13 14.10 -7.42 -7.12
N GLY A 14 13.35 -7.10 -6.08
CA GLY A 14 13.76 -6.18 -5.03
C GLY A 14 14.48 -6.88 -3.89
N SER A 15 15.53 -6.23 -3.42
CA SER A 15 16.36 -6.67 -2.29
C SER A 15 16.61 -5.46 -1.38
N PRO A 16 15.62 -5.09 -0.54
CA PRO A 16 15.78 -4.00 0.40
C PRO A 16 16.81 -4.40 1.46
N GLY A 17 17.86 -3.63 1.59
CA GLY A 17 18.87 -3.86 2.62
C GLY A 17 18.38 -3.42 3.99
N PHE A 18 18.51 -4.26 5.01
CA PHE A 18 18.24 -3.88 6.39
C PHE A 18 19.39 -3.08 7.00
N ASP A 19 20.61 -3.51 6.70
CA ASP A 19 21.88 -2.94 7.19
C ASP A 19 22.79 -2.47 6.03
N LYS A 20 22.24 -2.41 4.84
CA LYS A 20 22.91 -1.98 3.58
C LYS A 20 21.92 -1.23 2.73
N ASN A 21 22.45 -0.52 1.73
CA ASN A 21 21.61 0.10 0.71
C ASN A 21 20.86 -0.98 -0.08
N GLY A 22 19.55 -0.82 -0.22
CA GLY A 22 18.72 -1.67 -1.03
C GLY A 22 19.04 -1.55 -2.53
N PHE A 23 18.60 -2.53 -3.30
CA PHE A 23 18.74 -2.54 -4.76
C PHE A 23 17.60 -3.32 -5.42
N ILE A 24 17.44 -3.12 -6.71
CA ILE A 24 16.64 -3.97 -7.58
C ILE A 24 17.53 -4.59 -8.65
N GLU A 25 17.17 -5.78 -9.10
CA GLU A 25 17.81 -6.47 -10.24
C GLU A 25 16.76 -6.72 -11.31
N ILE A 26 17.12 -6.45 -12.55
CA ILE A 26 16.26 -6.58 -13.72
C ILE A 26 16.79 -7.71 -14.57
N TYR A 27 15.89 -8.63 -14.92
CA TYR A 27 16.16 -9.80 -15.76
C TYR A 27 15.24 -9.74 -16.97
N GLN A 28 15.73 -10.26 -18.09
CA GLN A 28 14.97 -10.44 -19.32
C GLN A 28 14.89 -11.93 -19.68
N PHE A 29 13.73 -12.37 -20.12
CA PHE A 29 13.56 -13.73 -20.64
C PHE A 29 13.85 -13.76 -22.13
N GLU A 30 14.93 -14.43 -22.50
CA GLU A 30 15.34 -14.65 -23.88
C GLU A 30 15.92 -16.06 -24.04
N ASN A 31 15.71 -16.70 -25.21
CA ASN A 31 16.26 -18.02 -25.54
C ASN A 31 16.01 -19.07 -24.44
N ASP A 32 14.77 -19.11 -23.90
CA ASP A 32 14.33 -20.01 -22.84
C ASP A 32 15.11 -19.87 -21.52
N SER A 33 15.74 -18.74 -21.27
CA SER A 33 16.43 -18.44 -20.01
C SER A 33 16.20 -17.00 -19.53
N TRP A 34 16.39 -16.79 -18.22
CA TRP A 34 16.37 -15.47 -17.62
C TRP A 34 17.80 -14.94 -17.52
N GLU A 35 18.09 -13.90 -18.26
CA GLU A 35 19.39 -13.24 -18.26
C GLU A 35 19.33 -11.91 -17.48
N LYS A 36 20.31 -11.69 -16.63
CA LYS A 36 20.40 -10.44 -15.90
C LYS A 36 20.76 -9.29 -16.82
N VAL A 37 19.91 -8.27 -16.87
CA VAL A 37 20.13 -7.04 -17.65
C VAL A 37 20.96 -6.06 -16.84
N THR A 38 20.47 -5.67 -15.66
CA THR A 38 21.12 -4.63 -14.86
C THR A 38 20.75 -4.72 -13.38
N LYS A 39 21.44 -3.92 -12.58
CA LYS A 39 21.18 -3.70 -11.17
C LYS A 39 21.10 -2.21 -10.90
N ILE A 40 20.07 -1.77 -10.21
CA ILE A 40 19.88 -0.39 -9.75
C ILE A 40 19.96 -0.38 -8.23
N SER A 41 20.93 0.32 -7.69
CA SER A 41 21.05 0.54 -6.25
C SER A 41 20.27 1.79 -5.82
N SER A 42 19.93 1.87 -4.53
CA SER A 42 19.33 3.08 -3.98
C SER A 42 20.11 4.33 -4.41
N PRO A 43 19.44 5.39 -4.87
CA PRO A 43 20.10 6.64 -5.21
C PRO A 43 20.52 7.42 -3.95
N GLU A 44 20.05 7.01 -2.78
CA GLU A 44 20.39 7.60 -1.48
C GLU A 44 21.36 6.69 -0.74
N ASP A 45 22.38 7.29 -0.15
CA ASP A 45 23.39 6.57 0.64
C ASP A 45 22.94 6.44 2.11
N GLU A 46 21.67 6.03 2.30
CA GLU A 46 21.08 5.82 3.61
C GLU A 46 20.71 4.35 3.82
N VAL A 47 21.22 3.79 4.88
CA VAL A 47 20.95 2.41 5.28
C VAL A 47 19.58 2.30 5.93
N GLY A 48 18.89 1.19 5.68
CA GLY A 48 17.62 0.89 6.34
C GLY A 48 16.42 1.67 5.80
N THR A 49 16.54 2.31 4.64
CA THR A 49 15.43 3.01 3.97
C THR A 49 14.48 2.07 3.24
N TYR A 50 14.90 0.82 3.01
CA TYR A 50 14.15 -0.23 2.34
C TYR A 50 13.84 0.04 0.85
N PHE A 51 14.79 0.64 0.13
CA PHE A 51 14.70 0.76 -1.33
C PHE A 51 14.58 -0.61 -1.99
N GLY A 52 13.57 -0.81 -2.84
CA GLY A 52 13.26 -2.10 -3.47
C GLY A 52 12.32 -2.98 -2.66
N ALA A 53 11.69 -2.45 -1.61
CA ALA A 53 10.68 -3.21 -0.84
C ALA A 53 9.35 -3.37 -1.59
N SER A 54 9.05 -2.47 -2.50
CA SER A 54 7.92 -2.55 -3.43
C SER A 54 8.38 -2.11 -4.81
N ILE A 55 7.81 -2.71 -5.84
CA ILE A 55 8.15 -2.46 -7.24
C ILE A 55 6.86 -2.54 -8.04
N ALA A 56 6.73 -1.68 -9.02
CA ALA A 56 5.73 -1.77 -10.06
C ALA A 56 6.35 -1.35 -11.39
N MET A 57 5.95 -1.98 -12.49
CA MET A 57 6.44 -1.65 -13.82
C MET A 57 5.30 -1.59 -14.83
N GLU A 58 5.29 -0.55 -15.62
CA GLU A 58 4.45 -0.43 -16.79
C GLU A 58 5.22 0.22 -17.95
N ASN A 59 5.10 -0.39 -19.13
CA ASN A 59 5.81 0.07 -20.32
C ASN A 59 7.33 0.20 -20.08
N ASN A 60 7.85 1.41 -20.18
CA ASN A 60 9.27 1.74 -20.01
C ASN A 60 9.58 2.45 -18.67
N GLN A 61 8.69 2.33 -17.68
CA GLN A 61 8.86 2.95 -16.37
C GLN A 61 8.80 1.91 -15.25
N ILE A 62 9.64 2.11 -14.26
CA ILE A 62 9.67 1.33 -13.01
C ILE A 62 9.50 2.28 -11.84
N ALA A 63 8.54 1.99 -10.98
CA ALA A 63 8.40 2.62 -9.67
C ALA A 63 9.02 1.73 -8.60
N VAL A 64 9.84 2.30 -7.73
CA VAL A 64 10.54 1.59 -6.65
C VAL A 64 10.28 2.30 -5.34
N GLY A 65 9.74 1.57 -4.38
CA GLY A 65 9.44 2.08 -3.05
C GLY A 65 10.64 2.07 -2.12
N ASN A 66 10.68 3.08 -1.27
CA ASN A 66 11.69 3.32 -0.23
C ASN A 66 10.97 3.80 1.05
N PHE A 67 10.18 2.90 1.66
CA PHE A 67 9.14 3.28 2.60
C PHE A 67 9.66 3.84 3.96
N ASN A 68 10.85 3.51 4.41
CA ASN A 68 11.44 4.16 5.58
C ASN A 68 12.04 5.53 5.25
N GLY A 69 12.40 5.75 3.98
CA GLY A 69 12.80 7.06 3.48
C GLY A 69 11.60 7.94 3.07
N GLU A 70 10.35 7.42 3.19
CA GLU A 70 9.12 8.12 2.81
C GLU A 70 9.15 8.63 1.35
N LYS A 71 9.71 7.82 0.45
CA LYS A 71 9.90 8.17 -0.97
C LYS A 71 9.57 7.01 -1.89
N SER A 72 9.30 7.36 -3.14
CA SER A 72 9.26 6.43 -4.26
C SER A 72 10.07 7.00 -5.42
N PHE A 73 10.82 6.16 -6.08
CA PHE A 73 11.71 6.53 -7.19
C PHE A 73 11.16 6.01 -8.49
N ILE A 74 11.08 6.86 -9.49
CA ILE A 74 10.65 6.50 -10.83
C ILE A 74 11.86 6.46 -11.75
N TYR A 75 12.08 5.32 -12.36
CA TYR A 75 13.10 5.11 -13.37
C TYR A 75 12.44 4.95 -14.74
N SER A 76 13.09 5.48 -15.76
CA SER A 76 12.66 5.34 -17.15
C SER A 76 13.77 4.77 -18.00
N THR A 77 13.40 4.08 -19.06
CA THR A 77 14.32 3.49 -20.03
C THR A 77 13.83 3.73 -21.45
N GLU A 78 14.77 3.80 -22.41
CA GLU A 78 14.47 3.82 -23.83
C GLU A 78 14.81 2.49 -24.51
N ASP A 79 15.73 1.72 -23.93
CA ASP A 79 16.31 0.52 -24.52
C ASP A 79 16.17 -0.74 -23.68
N PHE A 80 15.55 -0.63 -22.49
CA PHE A 80 15.43 -1.67 -21.47
C PHE A 80 16.78 -2.24 -20.95
N ASN A 81 17.89 -1.67 -21.36
CA ASN A 81 19.23 -2.04 -20.87
C ASN A 81 19.76 -1.03 -19.85
N THR A 82 19.41 0.24 -20.04
CA THR A 82 19.80 1.34 -19.17
C THR A 82 18.58 2.03 -18.60
N PHE A 83 18.60 2.27 -17.30
CA PHE A 83 17.53 2.93 -16.57
C PHE A 83 18.05 4.20 -15.90
N SER A 84 17.35 5.29 -16.10
CA SER A 84 17.69 6.59 -15.51
C SER A 84 16.61 7.00 -14.51
N LEU A 85 17.03 7.55 -13.37
CA LEU A 85 16.11 8.14 -12.41
C LEU A 85 15.46 9.38 -13.05
N SER A 86 14.14 9.30 -13.28
CA SER A 86 13.36 10.36 -13.91
C SER A 86 12.66 11.26 -12.90
N GLN A 87 12.24 10.68 -11.77
CA GLN A 87 11.57 11.45 -10.71
C GLN A 87 11.75 10.79 -9.34
N THR A 88 11.86 11.62 -8.31
CA THR A 88 11.67 11.22 -6.91
C THR A 88 10.34 11.80 -6.44
N ILE A 89 9.50 10.95 -5.87
CA ILE A 89 8.22 11.33 -5.27
C ILE A 89 8.37 11.19 -3.76
N GLU A 90 8.27 12.31 -3.07
CA GLU A 90 8.30 12.36 -1.61
C GLU A 90 6.89 12.25 -1.04
N SER A 91 6.77 11.74 0.18
CA SER A 91 5.49 11.66 0.89
C SER A 91 4.84 13.05 1.00
N PRO A 92 3.58 13.21 0.58
CA PRO A 92 2.87 14.48 0.79
C PRO A 92 2.57 14.77 2.26
N SER A 93 2.71 13.77 3.12
CA SER A 93 2.48 13.89 4.56
C SER A 93 3.81 14.04 5.30
N SER A 94 3.82 14.92 6.31
CA SER A 94 4.97 15.10 7.20
C SER A 94 5.09 14.03 8.29
N HIS A 95 4.19 13.06 8.32
CA HIS A 95 4.18 11.98 9.30
C HIS A 95 4.78 10.72 8.71
N GLU A 96 5.48 9.94 9.53
CA GLU A 96 6.05 8.63 9.16
C GLU A 96 4.95 7.62 8.82
N GLY A 97 4.42 7.71 7.60
CA GLY A 97 3.30 6.90 7.10
C GLY A 97 3.70 5.62 6.41
N LYS A 98 4.99 5.39 6.22
CA LYS A 98 5.55 4.31 5.37
C LYS A 98 5.10 4.45 3.90
N PHE A 99 5.17 5.67 3.37
CA PHE A 99 4.92 5.98 1.97
C PHE A 99 5.88 5.21 1.06
N GLY A 100 5.35 4.58 0.02
CA GLY A 100 6.13 3.71 -0.86
C GLY A 100 6.21 2.25 -0.39
N ARG A 101 5.43 1.85 0.62
CA ARG A 101 5.39 0.45 1.07
C ARG A 101 4.71 -0.48 0.07
N ASN A 102 3.72 0.02 -0.64
CA ASN A 102 3.01 -0.68 -1.70
C ASN A 102 2.94 0.23 -2.92
N LEU A 103 3.17 -0.34 -4.08
CA LEU A 103 3.11 0.36 -5.37
C LEU A 103 2.28 -0.45 -6.36
N GLU A 104 1.53 0.26 -7.18
CA GLU A 104 0.87 -0.28 -8.36
C GLU A 104 0.97 0.76 -9.48
N LEU A 105 1.32 0.32 -10.67
CA LEU A 105 1.47 1.17 -11.84
C LEU A 105 0.68 0.56 -13.00
N ILE A 106 -0.41 1.20 -13.37
CA ILE A 106 -1.31 0.69 -14.40
C ILE A 106 -2.04 1.82 -15.14
N ASN A 107 -2.08 1.73 -16.47
CA ASN A 107 -2.80 2.66 -17.35
C ASN A 107 -2.45 4.14 -17.09
N GLY A 108 -1.18 4.45 -16.83
CA GLY A 108 -0.72 5.81 -16.54
C GLY A 108 -1.16 6.34 -15.17
N HIS A 109 -1.55 5.46 -14.26
CA HIS A 109 -1.82 5.77 -12.86
C HIS A 109 -0.82 5.05 -11.96
N LEU A 110 -0.21 5.78 -11.05
CA LEU A 110 0.65 5.23 -10.00
C LEU A 110 -0.05 5.38 -8.66
N THR A 111 -0.30 4.27 -8.01
CA THR A 111 -0.83 4.25 -6.65
C THR A 111 0.30 3.96 -5.66
N ILE A 112 0.41 4.78 -4.62
CA ILE A 112 1.43 4.66 -3.58
C ILE A 112 0.74 4.54 -2.22
N GLY A 113 0.93 3.40 -1.56
CA GLY A 113 0.42 3.16 -0.22
C GLY A 113 1.33 3.74 0.86
N ALA A 114 0.71 4.34 1.88
CA ALA A 114 1.33 4.80 3.11
C ALA A 114 0.63 4.11 4.29
N THR A 115 1.07 2.88 4.58
CA THR A 115 0.34 1.91 5.41
C THR A 115 0.09 2.40 6.84
N TYR A 116 1.08 3.06 7.46
CA TYR A 116 0.92 3.59 8.82
C TYR A 116 0.23 4.95 8.85
N GLY A 117 0.18 5.65 7.72
CA GLY A 117 -0.60 6.87 7.54
C GLY A 117 -2.06 6.60 7.18
N GLU A 118 -2.46 5.32 7.03
CA GLU A 118 -3.81 4.91 6.59
C GLU A 118 -4.25 5.61 5.31
N LYS A 119 -3.29 5.82 4.38
CA LYS A 119 -3.49 6.57 3.15
C LYS A 119 -2.99 5.80 1.92
N ALA A 120 -3.61 6.10 0.81
CA ALA A 120 -3.07 5.81 -0.52
C ALA A 120 -3.11 7.09 -1.35
N TYR A 121 -2.08 7.28 -2.16
CA TYR A 121 -1.94 8.43 -3.03
C TYR A 121 -1.97 7.99 -4.48
N ILE A 122 -2.76 8.66 -5.29
CA ILE A 122 -2.88 8.39 -6.72
C ILE A 122 -2.23 9.53 -7.49
N TYR A 123 -1.25 9.16 -8.31
CA TYR A 123 -0.54 10.05 -9.22
C TYR A 123 -0.93 9.73 -10.66
N ASN A 124 -1.04 10.76 -11.46
CA ASN A 124 -1.23 10.65 -12.89
C ASN A 124 0.01 11.15 -13.61
N THR A 125 0.34 10.52 -14.74
CA THR A 125 1.40 11.00 -15.62
C THR A 125 0.87 12.02 -16.63
N ASP A 126 1.69 12.99 -16.97
CA ASP A 126 1.42 13.95 -18.04
C ASP A 126 2.13 13.54 -19.36
N GLU A 127 1.99 14.37 -20.40
CA GLU A 127 2.57 14.11 -21.72
C GLU A 127 4.11 14.05 -21.75
N ILE A 128 4.76 14.57 -20.72
CA ILE A 128 6.22 14.52 -20.55
C ILE A 128 6.69 13.49 -19.52
N ASN A 129 5.80 12.52 -19.20
CA ASN A 129 6.06 11.45 -18.24
C ASN A 129 6.38 11.93 -16.82
N ARG A 130 5.84 13.08 -16.41
CA ARG A 130 5.98 13.60 -15.06
C ARG A 130 4.76 13.18 -14.24
N TRP A 131 5.01 12.61 -13.07
CA TRP A 131 3.99 12.17 -12.12
C TRP A 131 3.56 13.31 -11.20
N THR A 132 2.28 13.59 -11.15
CA THR A 132 1.67 14.60 -10.29
C THR A 132 0.57 13.99 -9.44
N LEU A 133 0.52 14.39 -8.17
CA LEU A 133 -0.52 13.92 -7.25
C LEU A 133 -1.89 14.36 -7.77
N SER A 134 -2.76 13.40 -7.98
CA SER A 134 -4.14 13.60 -8.43
C SER A 134 -5.13 13.52 -7.28
N HIS A 135 -5.01 12.50 -6.46
CA HIS A 135 -5.92 12.25 -5.32
C HIS A 135 -5.16 11.63 -4.17
N ASP A 136 -5.63 11.87 -2.96
CA ASP A 136 -5.33 11.05 -1.81
C ASP A 136 -6.61 10.37 -1.32
N ILE A 137 -6.46 9.11 -0.93
CA ILE A 137 -7.51 8.30 -0.31
C ILE A 137 -7.05 8.09 1.12
N SER A 138 -7.78 8.65 2.06
CA SER A 138 -7.56 8.40 3.48
C SER A 138 -8.70 7.57 4.05
N SER A 139 -8.39 6.79 5.06
CA SER A 139 -9.41 6.13 5.88
C SER A 139 -10.18 7.13 6.77
N ASP A 140 -10.14 8.42 6.45
CA ASP A 140 -10.82 9.51 7.15
C ASP A 140 -12.37 9.39 7.18
N ASN A 141 -12.91 8.27 6.78
CA ASN A 141 -14.08 7.77 7.45
C ASN A 141 -13.67 7.53 8.91
N LYS A 142 -13.73 8.58 9.74
CA LYS A 142 -13.89 8.40 11.17
C LYS A 142 -15.14 7.56 11.32
N SER A 143 -14.94 6.25 11.33
CA SER A 143 -15.98 5.31 11.69
C SER A 143 -16.41 5.71 13.08
N VAL A 144 -17.51 6.45 13.15
CA VAL A 144 -18.02 6.90 14.44
C VAL A 144 -18.61 5.64 15.08
N SER A 145 -18.09 5.31 16.25
CA SER A 145 -18.64 4.19 16.99
C SER A 145 -20.14 4.33 17.18
N ILE A 146 -20.83 3.25 16.91
CA ILE A 146 -22.28 3.12 17.13
C ILE A 146 -22.43 2.22 18.34
N THR A 147 -22.86 2.79 19.47
CA THR A 147 -23.09 2.05 20.71
C THR A 147 -24.42 2.42 21.34
N GLY A 148 -25.06 1.45 21.98
CA GLY A 148 -26.25 1.68 22.80
C GLY A 148 -27.56 1.86 22.04
N VAL A 149 -27.56 1.92 20.71
CA VAL A 149 -28.76 2.04 19.88
C VAL A 149 -28.65 1.10 18.68
N LYS A 150 -29.68 0.28 18.49
CA LYS A 150 -29.80 -0.55 17.28
C LYS A 150 -30.03 0.35 16.06
N VAL A 151 -29.23 0.16 15.02
CA VAL A 151 -29.42 0.81 13.72
C VAL A 151 -30.06 -0.19 12.75
N PRO A 152 -31.31 0.02 12.33
CA PRO A 152 -31.99 -0.92 11.46
C PRO A 152 -31.36 -0.98 10.07
N CYS A 153 -31.42 -2.15 9.46
CA CYS A 153 -31.01 -2.35 8.07
C CYS A 153 -32.11 -1.88 7.12
N GLU A 154 -31.98 -0.69 6.57
CA GLU A 154 -32.93 -0.10 5.64
C GLU A 154 -32.28 0.17 4.29
N ASN A 155 -32.93 -0.24 3.21
CA ASN A 155 -32.41 -0.07 1.84
C ASN A 155 -30.98 -0.60 1.62
N GLY A 156 -30.63 -1.70 2.30
CA GLY A 156 -29.31 -2.31 2.19
C GLY A 156 -28.21 -1.61 2.99
N LYS A 157 -28.58 -0.69 3.89
CA LYS A 157 -27.64 0.01 4.78
C LYS A 157 -28.16 0.08 6.23
N ALA A 158 -27.23 -0.07 7.17
CA ALA A 158 -27.41 0.23 8.59
C ALA A 158 -26.46 1.39 8.95
N GLY A 159 -26.96 2.63 8.94
CA GLY A 159 -26.11 3.82 8.93
C GLY A 159 -25.26 3.89 7.65
N ASP A 160 -23.94 4.00 7.79
CA ASP A 160 -23.00 4.03 6.66
C ASP A 160 -22.56 2.63 6.19
N TYR A 161 -22.94 1.57 6.91
CA TYR A 161 -22.50 0.19 6.65
C TYR A 161 -23.48 -0.57 5.78
N ALA A 162 -22.96 -1.32 4.78
CA ALA A 162 -23.78 -2.23 3.98
C ALA A 162 -24.34 -3.35 4.86
N CYS A 163 -25.62 -3.67 4.70
CA CYS A 163 -26.27 -4.73 5.44
C CYS A 163 -27.21 -5.54 4.53
N ASN A 164 -27.52 -6.77 4.94
CA ASN A 164 -28.50 -7.61 4.26
C ASN A 164 -29.42 -8.24 5.29
N SER A 165 -30.55 -7.57 5.56
CA SER A 165 -31.58 -8.00 6.49
C SER A 165 -31.14 -8.22 7.95
N LEU A 166 -29.97 -7.67 8.32
CA LEU A 166 -29.45 -7.70 9.69
C LEU A 166 -29.23 -6.28 10.19
N ASP A 167 -29.73 -5.99 11.39
CA ASP A 167 -29.53 -4.70 12.04
C ASP A 167 -28.13 -4.61 12.66
N LEU A 168 -27.55 -3.43 12.64
CA LEU A 168 -26.28 -3.16 13.30
C LEU A 168 -26.56 -2.83 14.79
N MET A 169 -26.04 -3.65 15.69
CA MET A 169 -26.21 -3.47 17.13
C MET A 169 -25.15 -2.60 17.77
N ALA A 170 -23.93 -2.72 17.30
CA ALA A 170 -22.80 -1.89 17.71
C ALA A 170 -21.71 -1.91 16.65
N PHE A 171 -20.95 -0.83 16.58
CA PHE A 171 -19.70 -0.74 15.87
C PHE A 171 -18.70 -0.03 16.77
N LEU A 172 -17.56 -0.64 17.01
CA LEU A 172 -16.46 -0.07 17.78
C LEU A 172 -15.22 -0.01 16.91
N THR A 173 -14.51 1.11 16.96
CA THR A 173 -13.24 1.21 16.27
C THR A 173 -12.16 0.44 17.04
N PRO A 174 -11.11 -0.08 16.36
CA PRO A 174 -9.99 -0.72 17.04
C PRO A 174 -9.35 0.15 18.13
N SER A 175 -9.26 1.44 17.91
CA SER A 175 -8.71 2.39 18.89
C SER A 175 -9.55 2.54 20.14
N GLU A 176 -10.86 2.39 20.05
CA GLU A 176 -11.75 2.43 21.24
C GLU A 176 -11.70 1.14 22.03
N LEU A 177 -11.49 0.00 21.37
CA LEU A 177 -11.34 -1.30 22.02
C LEU A 177 -10.02 -1.42 22.77
N SER A 178 -8.95 -0.86 22.23
CA SER A 178 -7.60 -1.02 22.78
C SER A 178 -7.02 0.23 23.44
N GLY A 179 -7.61 1.41 23.19
CA GLY A 179 -7.06 2.70 23.61
C GLY A 179 -5.81 3.14 22.82
N GLY A 180 -5.44 2.43 21.74
CA GLY A 180 -4.28 2.71 20.90
C GLY A 180 -4.66 3.10 19.47
N THR A 181 -3.80 3.87 18.82
CA THR A 181 -4.02 4.35 17.43
C THR A 181 -3.62 3.35 16.36
N HIS A 182 -2.92 2.28 16.70
CA HIS A 182 -2.41 1.25 15.78
C HIS A 182 -2.70 -0.14 16.32
N THR A 183 -3.97 -0.47 16.50
CA THR A 183 -4.39 -1.78 16.99
C THR A 183 -4.98 -2.58 15.86
N GLU A 184 -4.42 -3.74 15.61
CA GLU A 184 -5.00 -4.77 14.76
C GLU A 184 -5.80 -5.72 15.65
N LEU A 185 -7.04 -5.97 15.28
CA LEU A 185 -7.88 -6.98 15.92
C LEU A 185 -7.66 -8.30 15.20
N ASN A 186 -7.38 -9.35 15.95
CA ASN A 186 -7.01 -10.64 15.37
C ASN A 186 -8.20 -11.55 15.11
N ASP A 187 -9.21 -11.50 15.97
CA ASP A 187 -10.40 -12.34 15.86
C ASP A 187 -11.58 -11.75 16.63
N ILE A 188 -12.79 -12.17 16.28
CA ILE A 188 -14.00 -11.85 17.02
C ILE A 188 -14.79 -13.14 17.25
N TRP A 189 -15.15 -13.40 18.50
CA TRP A 189 -15.94 -14.55 18.87
C TRP A 189 -17.25 -14.16 19.54
N GLY A 190 -18.37 -14.70 19.03
CA GLY A 190 -19.70 -14.47 19.59
C GLY A 190 -20.08 -15.55 20.60
N TRP A 191 -20.62 -15.14 21.73
CA TRP A 191 -21.20 -16.04 22.73
C TRP A 191 -22.55 -15.55 23.20
N THR A 192 -23.50 -16.49 23.33
CA THR A 192 -24.84 -16.21 23.82
C THR A 192 -24.98 -16.79 25.22
N ASP A 193 -25.28 -15.95 26.20
CA ASP A 193 -25.68 -16.38 27.53
C ASP A 193 -27.08 -16.98 27.48
N SER A 194 -27.16 -18.27 27.63
CA SER A 194 -28.42 -19.02 27.57
C SER A 194 -29.40 -18.68 28.70
N THR A 195 -28.93 -18.08 29.79
CA THR A 195 -29.74 -17.71 30.95
C THR A 195 -30.45 -16.37 30.76
N THR A 196 -29.74 -15.41 30.16
CA THR A 196 -30.25 -14.05 29.96
C THR A 196 -30.62 -13.77 28.51
N ASN A 197 -30.34 -14.69 27.60
CA ASN A 197 -30.47 -14.56 26.17
C ASN A 197 -29.74 -13.32 25.59
N LYS A 198 -28.65 -12.91 26.25
CA LYS A 198 -27.79 -11.84 25.80
C LYS A 198 -26.65 -12.40 24.97
N GLU A 199 -26.33 -11.68 23.92
CA GLU A 199 -25.19 -11.98 23.06
C GLU A 199 -24.01 -11.08 23.40
N TYR A 200 -22.80 -11.64 23.37
CA TYR A 200 -21.55 -10.97 23.67
C TYR A 200 -20.59 -11.20 22.52
N ALA A 201 -19.84 -10.18 22.16
CA ALA A 201 -18.68 -10.28 21.29
C ALA A 201 -17.41 -10.21 22.13
N LEU A 202 -16.53 -11.18 21.94
CA LEU A 202 -15.19 -11.21 22.54
C LEU A 202 -14.18 -10.88 21.43
N VAL A 203 -13.34 -9.88 21.65
CA VAL A 203 -12.39 -9.34 20.67
C VAL A 203 -10.98 -9.46 21.22
#